data_c5802b06b404bbdaa09a243f8a88acd4
#
_entry.id   c5802b06b404bbdaa09a243f8a88acd4
#
_cell.length_a   1.000
_cell.length_b   1.000
_cell.length_c   1.000
_cell.angle_alpha   90.00
_cell.angle_beta   90.00
_cell.angle_gamma   90.00
#
_symmetry.space_group_name_H-M   'P 1'
#
loop_
_entity.id
_entity.type
_entity.pdbx_description
1 polymer ?
#
loop_
_entity_poly.entity_id
_entity_poly.type
_entity_poly.pdbx_seq_one_letter_code
_entity_poly.pdbx_strand_id
1 'polypeptide(L)'
;MNTHGFFRRLWPPRSEKKTPPCWPVPSAKQPITDTPLVVFDLETTGLNQRKDQVISIGAVKILPAGLPMRSSFYELLNIPLDKYPRDGQLIHGLTQHDLQQGKDPATALESFLHYAQNHLWFAFHAEFDRHMLSRAVQQYLGVHYDPAPIDIALLAPLLNPGHNGLIYLDDWLNHFGLDNSTRHNALGDALATAELLLILKQQALRAGYHSWAEVLLAAQRHQKLGQQQNTALLMF
;
A
#
# COMPACT_ATOMS: atom_id res chain seq x y z
N MET A 1 -41.87 -0.43 38.26
CA MET A 1 -41.43 0.89 37.76
C MET A 1 -40.08 0.67 37.06
N ASN A 2 -40.14 0.56 35.73
CA ASN A 2 -38.99 0.30 34.87
C ASN A 2 -38.38 1.63 34.41
N THR A 3 -37.12 1.84 34.67
CA THR A 3 -36.37 2.95 34.04
C THR A 3 -35.18 2.33 33.28
N HIS A 4 -35.41 2.02 32.00
CA HIS A 4 -34.36 1.74 31.05
C HIS A 4 -33.75 3.06 30.59
N GLY A 5 -32.59 3.40 31.14
CA GLY A 5 -31.78 4.53 30.69
C GLY A 5 -31.12 4.18 29.33
N PHE A 6 -31.66 4.76 28.28
CA PHE A 6 -31.03 4.77 26.95
C PHE A 6 -29.77 5.65 27.00
N PHE A 7 -28.59 5.06 27.10
CA PHE A 7 -27.35 5.77 26.78
C PHE A 7 -27.25 5.97 25.25
N ARG A 8 -27.85 7.05 24.77
CA ARG A 8 -27.50 7.58 23.44
C ARG A 8 -26.05 8.06 23.51
N ARG A 9 -25.16 7.26 22.95
CA ARG A 9 -23.80 7.67 22.66
C ARG A 9 -23.89 8.84 21.67
N LEU A 10 -23.74 10.05 22.20
CA LEU A 10 -23.65 11.27 21.41
C LEU A 10 -22.37 11.20 20.58
N TRP A 11 -22.52 10.91 19.28
CA TRP A 11 -21.50 11.15 18.29
C TRP A 11 -21.18 12.65 18.33
N PRO A 12 -19.90 13.07 18.41
CA PRO A 12 -19.57 14.48 18.38
C PRO A 12 -20.14 15.10 17.08
N PRO A 13 -20.61 16.36 17.14
CA PRO A 13 -21.15 17.03 15.98
C PRO A 13 -20.12 17.02 14.84
N ARG A 14 -20.58 16.75 13.62
CA ARG A 14 -19.77 16.89 12.40
C ARG A 14 -19.08 18.23 12.46
N SER A 15 -17.78 18.22 12.77
CA SER A 15 -16.93 19.40 12.69
C SER A 15 -16.99 19.95 11.26
N GLU A 16 -16.95 21.26 11.17
CA GLU A 16 -16.88 22.06 9.94
C GLU A 16 -16.09 21.34 8.85
N LYS A 17 -16.60 21.40 7.60
CA LYS A 17 -15.91 20.86 6.42
C LYS A 17 -14.50 21.44 6.37
N LYS A 18 -13.56 20.78 7.05
CA LYS A 18 -12.15 21.10 6.87
C LYS A 18 -11.86 20.87 5.40
N THR A 19 -11.35 21.91 4.74
CA THR A 19 -10.74 21.75 3.42
C THR A 19 -9.78 20.57 3.52
N PRO A 20 -9.91 19.51 2.70
CA PRO A 20 -9.04 18.36 2.84
C PRO A 20 -7.60 18.83 2.79
N PRO A 21 -6.72 18.42 3.71
CA PRO A 21 -5.32 18.72 3.63
C PRO A 21 -4.83 18.29 2.24
N CYS A 22 -4.08 19.16 1.57
CA CYS A 22 -3.52 18.82 0.28
C CYS A 22 -2.28 17.95 0.54
N TRP A 23 -2.35 16.67 0.15
CA TRP A 23 -1.19 15.77 0.12
C TRP A 23 -0.76 15.61 -1.35
N PRO A 24 0.10 16.51 -1.86
CA PRO A 24 0.47 16.50 -3.27
C PRO A 24 1.29 15.25 -3.60
N VAL A 25 1.00 14.67 -4.76
CA VAL A 25 1.74 13.56 -5.34
C VAL A 25 2.42 14.05 -6.62
N PRO A 26 3.72 13.78 -6.83
CA PRO A 26 4.41 14.14 -8.06
C PRO A 26 3.78 13.47 -9.28
N SER A 27 3.92 14.10 -10.42
CA SER A 27 3.48 13.49 -11.67
C SER A 27 4.37 12.29 -12.03
N ALA A 28 3.77 11.17 -12.39
CA ALA A 28 4.48 10.01 -12.93
C ALA A 28 5.20 10.29 -14.28
N LYS A 29 4.97 11.45 -14.89
CA LYS A 29 5.66 11.91 -16.10
C LYS A 29 7.03 12.56 -15.81
N GLN A 30 7.36 12.81 -14.54
CA GLN A 30 8.70 13.29 -14.17
C GLN A 30 9.76 12.22 -14.47
N PRO A 31 11.03 12.61 -14.68
CA PRO A 31 12.12 11.65 -14.89
C PRO A 31 12.21 10.64 -13.74
N ILE A 32 12.40 9.36 -14.09
CA ILE A 32 12.55 8.28 -13.10
C ILE A 32 13.69 8.59 -12.13
N THR A 33 14.78 9.19 -12.62
CA THR A 33 15.97 9.54 -11.82
C THR A 33 15.68 10.55 -10.73
N ASP A 34 14.75 11.48 -10.97
CA ASP A 34 14.55 12.67 -10.14
C ASP A 34 13.29 12.56 -9.26
N THR A 35 12.43 11.59 -9.55
CA THR A 35 11.16 11.42 -8.85
C THR A 35 11.38 10.75 -7.49
N PRO A 36 11.04 11.40 -6.37
CA PRO A 36 11.03 10.75 -5.08
C PRO A 36 9.88 9.77 -4.99
N LEU A 37 10.13 8.57 -4.45
CA LEU A 37 9.16 7.49 -4.37
C LEU A 37 8.88 7.13 -2.92
N VAL A 38 7.69 6.62 -2.65
CA VAL A 38 7.34 5.94 -1.40
C VAL A 38 6.73 4.58 -1.74
N VAL A 39 7.25 3.55 -1.11
CA VAL A 39 6.67 2.20 -1.13
C VAL A 39 5.98 1.99 0.19
N PHE A 40 4.75 1.48 0.16
CA PHE A 40 4.00 1.21 1.37
C PHE A 40 3.29 -0.14 1.29
N ASP A 41 2.97 -0.66 2.46
CA ASP A 41 2.22 -1.89 2.67
C ASP A 41 1.32 -1.73 3.89
N LEU A 42 0.19 -2.44 3.92
CA LEU A 42 -0.80 -2.40 4.98
C LEU A 42 -1.05 -3.79 5.56
N GLU A 43 -1.06 -3.90 6.89
CA GLU A 43 -1.70 -5.05 7.51
C GLU A 43 -3.16 -4.72 7.85
N THR A 44 -4.00 -5.73 7.72
CA THR A 44 -5.44 -5.60 7.90
C THR A 44 -6.01 -6.74 8.74
N THR A 45 -7.19 -6.56 9.32
CA THR A 45 -7.87 -7.63 10.07
C THR A 45 -8.30 -8.81 9.21
N GLY A 46 -8.17 -8.73 7.89
CA GLY A 46 -8.48 -9.74 6.91
C GLY A 46 -8.61 -9.17 5.50
N LEU A 47 -8.99 -10.00 4.55
CA LEU A 47 -8.98 -9.67 3.11
C LEU A 47 -10.30 -9.08 2.59
N ASN A 48 -11.31 -8.93 3.45
CA ASN A 48 -12.59 -8.37 3.04
C ASN A 48 -12.56 -6.85 3.00
N GLN A 49 -12.35 -6.28 1.83
CA GLN A 49 -12.24 -4.83 1.62
C GLN A 49 -13.43 -4.01 2.13
N ARG A 50 -14.60 -4.62 2.38
CA ARG A 50 -15.80 -3.92 2.90
C ARG A 50 -15.91 -3.94 4.41
N LYS A 51 -15.33 -4.94 5.09
CA LYS A 51 -15.52 -5.19 6.53
C LYS A 51 -14.24 -5.01 7.33
N ASP A 52 -13.11 -5.46 6.76
CA ASP A 52 -11.85 -5.47 7.47
C ASP A 52 -11.22 -4.08 7.62
N GLN A 53 -10.38 -3.91 8.61
CA GLN A 53 -9.80 -2.63 9.00
C GLN A 53 -8.28 -2.67 8.79
N VAL A 54 -7.70 -1.51 8.47
CA VAL A 54 -6.24 -1.31 8.53
C VAL A 54 -5.80 -1.32 9.99
N ILE A 55 -4.78 -2.09 10.30
CA ILE A 55 -4.22 -2.25 11.67
C ILE A 55 -2.77 -1.82 11.77
N SER A 56 -2.02 -1.86 10.68
CA SER A 56 -0.69 -1.22 10.62
C SER A 56 -0.40 -0.66 9.24
N ILE A 57 0.51 0.32 9.21
CA ILE A 57 1.01 0.95 7.99
C ILE A 57 2.51 0.93 8.06
N GLY A 58 3.15 0.29 7.07
CA GLY A 58 4.58 0.33 6.85
C GLY A 58 4.91 1.10 5.57
N ALA A 59 5.95 1.93 5.58
CA ALA A 59 6.36 2.61 4.38
C ALA A 59 7.85 2.97 4.39
N VAL A 60 8.42 3.05 3.19
CA VAL A 60 9.84 3.37 2.97
C VAL A 60 9.95 4.36 1.81
N LYS A 61 10.75 5.41 2.00
CA LYS A 61 11.06 6.38 0.94
C LYS A 61 12.25 5.93 0.13
N ILE A 62 12.17 6.13 -1.18
CA ILE A 62 13.30 6.03 -2.11
C ILE A 62 13.53 7.42 -2.69
N LEU A 63 14.66 8.02 -2.39
CA LEU A 63 15.08 9.30 -2.94
C LEU A 63 15.93 9.12 -4.21
N PRO A 64 16.16 10.16 -5.02
CA PRO A 64 17.06 10.08 -6.16
C PRO A 64 18.43 9.49 -5.81
N ALA A 65 18.96 9.81 -4.63
CA ALA A 65 20.24 9.31 -4.12
C ALA A 65 20.21 7.85 -3.61
N GLY A 66 19.04 7.21 -3.53
CA GLY A 66 18.86 5.85 -3.06
C GLY A 66 17.94 5.72 -1.85
N LEU A 67 18.08 4.64 -1.10
CA LEU A 67 17.29 4.32 0.09
C LEU A 67 17.94 4.95 1.33
N PRO A 68 17.36 5.99 1.95
CA PRO A 68 17.96 6.61 3.14
C PRO A 68 17.74 5.71 4.37
N MET A 69 18.78 5.45 5.14
CA MET A 69 18.77 4.53 6.30
C MET A 69 17.79 4.89 7.43
N ARG A 70 17.19 6.09 7.43
CA ARG A 70 16.29 6.58 8.49
C ARG A 70 14.96 7.09 7.97
N SER A 71 14.52 6.62 6.81
CA SER A 71 13.30 7.11 6.19
C SER A 71 12.19 6.06 6.14
N SER A 72 12.13 5.20 7.13
CA SER A 72 11.02 4.26 7.30
C SER A 72 9.92 4.89 8.15
N PHE A 73 8.69 4.46 7.88
CA PHE A 73 7.49 4.78 8.64
C PHE A 73 6.84 3.47 9.09
N TYR A 74 6.46 3.40 10.36
CA TYR A 74 5.69 2.28 10.87
C TYR A 74 4.76 2.75 11.97
N GLU A 75 3.47 2.49 11.83
CA GLU A 75 2.47 2.84 12.83
C GLU A 75 1.43 1.72 12.98
N LEU A 76 1.09 1.41 14.21
CA LEU A 76 -0.06 0.59 14.57
C LEU A 76 -1.28 1.48 14.80
N LEU A 77 -2.46 1.02 14.35
CA LEU A 77 -3.73 1.71 14.53
C LEU A 77 -4.51 1.06 15.66
N ASN A 78 -4.87 1.83 16.66
CA ASN A 78 -5.75 1.40 17.76
C ASN A 78 -7.20 1.37 17.27
N ILE A 79 -7.58 0.27 16.63
CA ILE A 79 -8.96 0.08 16.14
C ILE A 79 -9.88 -0.47 17.25
N PRO A 80 -11.22 -0.26 17.14
CA PRO A 80 -12.17 -0.84 18.07
C PRO A 80 -12.07 -2.38 18.16
N LEU A 81 -12.10 -2.91 19.38
CA LEU A 81 -11.91 -4.34 19.68
C LEU A 81 -12.96 -5.27 19.04
N ASP A 82 -14.18 -4.76 18.80
CA ASP A 82 -15.26 -5.48 18.14
C ASP A 82 -14.98 -5.71 16.63
N LYS A 83 -13.99 -5.03 16.09
CA LYS A 83 -13.50 -5.18 14.71
C LYS A 83 -12.35 -6.18 14.59
N TYR A 84 -11.82 -6.63 15.73
CA TYR A 84 -10.73 -7.60 15.75
C TYR A 84 -11.27 -9.02 15.62
N PRO A 85 -10.74 -9.89 14.74
CA PRO A 85 -11.17 -11.27 14.61
C PRO A 85 -10.96 -12.01 15.95
N ARG A 86 -11.97 -12.72 16.44
CA ARG A 86 -11.88 -13.46 17.72
C ARG A 86 -10.96 -14.67 17.64
N ASP A 87 -10.82 -15.27 16.47
CA ASP A 87 -10.04 -16.48 16.22
C ASP A 87 -8.67 -16.15 15.59
N GLY A 88 -8.15 -14.98 15.92
CA GLY A 88 -7.06 -14.30 15.25
C GLY A 88 -5.68 -14.94 15.38
N GLN A 89 -5.42 -16.03 14.71
CA GLN A 89 -4.11 -16.21 14.09
C GLN A 89 -4.05 -15.32 12.85
N LEU A 90 -3.96 -14.03 13.10
CA LEU A 90 -3.68 -13.08 12.05
C LEU A 90 -2.27 -13.40 11.53
N ILE A 91 -2.15 -13.50 10.24
CA ILE A 91 -0.92 -13.87 9.53
C ILE A 91 0.24 -12.93 9.91
N HIS A 92 -0.08 -11.67 10.25
CA HIS A 92 0.86 -10.62 10.65
C HIS A 92 1.36 -10.68 12.11
N GLY A 93 0.90 -11.64 12.93
CA GLY A 93 1.36 -11.84 14.31
C GLY A 93 1.02 -10.74 15.33
N LEU A 94 0.32 -9.67 14.92
CA LEU A 94 -0.09 -8.58 15.81
C LEU A 94 -1.20 -9.06 16.74
N THR A 95 -1.04 -8.82 18.03
CA THR A 95 -2.04 -9.16 19.04
C THR A 95 -2.99 -7.97 19.29
N GLN A 96 -4.12 -8.26 19.92
CA GLN A 96 -5.03 -7.20 20.40
C GLN A 96 -4.32 -6.22 21.35
N HIS A 97 -3.40 -6.72 22.17
CA HIS A 97 -2.60 -5.89 23.07
C HIS A 97 -1.71 -4.92 22.30
N ASP A 98 -1.06 -5.38 21.22
CA ASP A 98 -0.22 -4.50 20.38
C ASP A 98 -1.04 -3.37 19.77
N LEU A 99 -2.24 -3.68 19.26
CA LEU A 99 -3.13 -2.66 18.67
C LEU A 99 -3.64 -1.65 19.70
N GLN A 100 -3.81 -2.06 20.96
CA GLN A 100 -4.18 -1.12 22.04
C GLN A 100 -3.07 -0.10 22.34
N GLN A 101 -1.82 -0.44 22.04
CA GLN A 101 -0.67 0.47 22.14
C GLN A 101 -0.49 1.33 20.89
N GLY A 102 -1.24 1.04 19.82
CA GLY A 102 -1.23 1.81 18.58
C GLY A 102 -1.75 3.23 18.76
N LYS A 103 -1.49 4.07 17.78
CA LYS A 103 -2.03 5.44 17.75
C LYS A 103 -3.50 5.45 17.42
N ASP A 104 -4.17 6.53 17.80
CA ASP A 104 -5.48 6.86 17.28
C ASP A 104 -5.46 6.79 15.74
N PRO A 105 -6.41 6.09 15.10
CA PRO A 105 -6.40 5.87 13.65
C PRO A 105 -6.32 7.14 12.81
N ALA A 106 -7.02 8.22 13.22
CA ALA A 106 -6.95 9.49 12.50
C ALA A 106 -5.52 10.07 12.56
N THR A 107 -4.90 10.04 13.74
CA THR A 107 -3.53 10.54 13.95
C THR A 107 -2.50 9.70 13.15
N ALA A 108 -2.64 8.38 13.13
CA ALA A 108 -1.74 7.50 12.37
C ALA A 108 -1.85 7.76 10.86
N LEU A 109 -3.08 7.88 10.35
CA LEU A 109 -3.34 8.17 8.94
C LEU A 109 -2.82 9.56 8.52
N GLU A 110 -3.08 10.61 9.31
CA GLU A 110 -2.52 11.94 9.04
C GLU A 110 -1.00 11.92 9.02
N SER A 111 -0.37 11.24 9.99
CA SER A 111 1.09 11.08 10.03
C SER A 111 1.64 10.39 8.78
N PHE A 112 0.96 9.31 8.33
CA PHE A 112 1.34 8.59 7.11
C PHE A 112 1.17 9.47 5.86
N LEU A 113 0.05 10.16 5.70
CA LEU A 113 -0.19 11.03 4.55
C LEU A 113 0.81 12.19 4.48
N HIS A 114 1.18 12.76 5.63
CA HIS A 114 2.27 13.74 5.71
C HIS A 114 3.63 13.14 5.38
N TYR A 115 3.90 11.92 5.81
CA TYR A 115 5.12 11.22 5.45
C TYR A 115 5.18 10.98 3.94
N ALA A 116 4.11 10.48 3.33
CA ALA A 116 4.07 10.10 1.92
C ALA A 116 3.90 11.25 0.92
N GLN A 117 3.51 12.46 1.38
CA GLN A 117 3.34 13.62 0.49
C GLN A 117 4.62 13.93 -0.31
N ASN A 118 4.45 14.47 -1.52
CA ASN A 118 5.54 14.80 -2.45
C ASN A 118 6.36 13.58 -2.93
N HIS A 119 5.85 12.36 -2.77
CA HIS A 119 6.43 11.13 -3.29
C HIS A 119 5.44 10.44 -4.23
N LEU A 120 5.93 9.81 -5.28
CA LEU A 120 5.11 8.93 -6.12
C LEU A 120 4.95 7.58 -5.40
N TRP A 121 3.72 7.09 -5.35
CA TRP A 121 3.35 5.96 -4.50
C TRP A 121 3.43 4.63 -5.23
N PHE A 122 3.94 3.62 -4.54
CA PHE A 122 4.06 2.25 -5.02
C PHE A 122 3.62 1.27 -3.93
N ALA A 123 3.02 0.15 -4.36
CA ALA A 123 2.72 -1.00 -3.52
C ALA A 123 2.78 -2.28 -4.37
N PHE A 124 2.85 -3.44 -3.74
CA PHE A 124 2.73 -4.72 -4.43
C PHE A 124 1.27 -5.19 -4.34
N HIS A 125 0.64 -5.54 -5.47
CA HIS A 125 -0.82 -5.72 -5.58
C HIS A 125 -1.62 -4.50 -5.09
N ALA A 126 -1.21 -3.34 -5.52
CA ALA A 126 -1.57 -2.01 -5.03
C ALA A 126 -3.07 -1.71 -4.92
N GLU A 127 -3.95 -2.43 -5.63
CA GLU A 127 -5.39 -2.16 -5.63
C GLU A 127 -6.04 -2.47 -4.27
N PHE A 128 -5.54 -3.49 -3.58
CA PHE A 128 -6.02 -3.82 -2.23
C PHE A 128 -5.67 -2.70 -1.25
N ASP A 129 -4.41 -2.30 -1.18
CA ASP A 129 -3.92 -1.25 -0.28
C ASP A 129 -4.58 0.09 -0.57
N ARG A 130 -4.70 0.45 -1.85
CA ARG A 130 -5.41 1.64 -2.31
C ARG A 130 -6.83 1.69 -1.74
N HIS A 131 -7.58 0.59 -1.88
CA HIS A 131 -8.96 0.51 -1.43
C HIS A 131 -9.06 0.59 0.10
N MET A 132 -8.22 -0.16 0.81
CA MET A 132 -8.21 -0.19 2.27
C MET A 132 -7.83 1.17 2.85
N LEU A 133 -6.80 1.83 2.29
CA LEU A 133 -6.36 3.16 2.72
C LEU A 133 -7.42 4.23 2.44
N SER A 134 -8.00 4.26 1.22
CA SER A 134 -9.06 5.21 0.87
C SER A 134 -10.24 5.11 1.84
N ARG A 135 -10.64 3.88 2.17
CA ARG A 135 -11.72 3.64 3.10
C ARG A 135 -11.37 4.07 4.54
N ALA A 136 -10.16 3.78 4.99
CA ALA A 136 -9.70 4.19 6.32
C ALA A 136 -9.64 5.73 6.43
N VAL A 137 -9.13 6.42 5.41
CA VAL A 137 -9.10 7.89 5.35
C VAL A 137 -10.52 8.46 5.38
N GLN A 138 -11.43 7.92 4.59
CA GLN A 138 -12.83 8.35 4.62
C GLN A 138 -13.49 8.11 5.98
N GLN A 139 -13.21 6.97 6.61
CA GLN A 139 -13.80 6.57 7.89
C GLN A 139 -13.30 7.44 9.04
N TYR A 140 -12.00 7.68 9.13
CA TYR A 140 -11.38 8.32 10.30
C TYR A 140 -11.09 9.80 10.12
N LEU A 141 -10.83 10.27 8.90
CA LEU A 141 -10.57 11.67 8.61
C LEU A 141 -11.79 12.39 8.00
N GLY A 142 -12.80 11.63 7.52
CA GLY A 142 -14.01 12.20 6.93
C GLY A 142 -13.80 12.83 5.56
N VAL A 143 -12.64 12.61 4.92
CA VAL A 143 -12.30 13.16 3.60
C VAL A 143 -12.22 12.05 2.56
N HIS A 144 -12.63 12.34 1.34
CA HIS A 144 -12.41 11.44 0.21
C HIS A 144 -10.97 11.64 -0.28
N TYR A 145 -10.17 10.61 -0.19
CA TYR A 145 -8.81 10.57 -0.71
C TYR A 145 -8.59 9.24 -1.39
N ASP A 146 -8.26 9.29 -2.66
CA ASP A 146 -8.00 8.10 -3.49
C ASP A 146 -6.57 8.18 -4.01
N PRO A 147 -5.60 7.61 -3.30
CA PRO A 147 -4.24 7.49 -3.79
C PRO A 147 -4.26 6.59 -5.04
N ALA A 148 -3.42 6.90 -6.00
CA ALA A 148 -3.25 6.07 -7.20
C ALA A 148 -1.84 5.44 -7.20
N PRO A 149 -1.55 4.49 -6.29
CA PRO A 149 -0.25 3.86 -6.24
C PRO A 149 0.01 3.06 -7.51
N ILE A 150 1.25 3.05 -7.97
CA ILE A 150 1.69 2.23 -9.08
C ILE A 150 1.90 0.80 -8.57
N ASP A 151 1.28 -0.16 -9.23
CA ASP A 151 1.37 -1.57 -8.85
C ASP A 151 2.67 -2.20 -9.37
N ILE A 152 3.53 -2.61 -8.45
CA ILE A 152 4.80 -3.27 -8.75
C ILE A 152 4.56 -4.65 -9.37
N ALA A 153 3.51 -5.38 -8.97
CA ALA A 153 3.15 -6.66 -9.57
C ALA A 153 2.80 -6.54 -11.06
N LEU A 154 2.38 -5.36 -11.51
CA LEU A 154 2.14 -5.07 -12.92
C LEU A 154 3.44 -4.75 -13.68
N LEU A 155 4.41 -4.09 -13.01
CA LEU A 155 5.66 -3.66 -13.63
C LEU A 155 6.68 -4.80 -13.77
N ALA A 156 6.74 -5.70 -12.79
CA ALA A 156 7.76 -6.72 -12.70
C ALA A 156 7.77 -7.69 -13.92
N PRO A 157 6.63 -8.23 -14.41
CA PRO A 157 6.61 -9.07 -15.59
C PRO A 157 7.02 -8.36 -16.90
N LEU A 158 6.66 -7.07 -17.04
CA LEU A 158 7.08 -6.28 -18.20
C LEU A 158 8.61 -6.20 -18.30
N LEU A 159 9.25 -5.93 -17.16
CA LEU A 159 10.68 -5.68 -17.09
C LEU A 159 11.50 -6.99 -17.02
N ASN A 160 10.82 -8.12 -16.81
CA ASN A 160 11.43 -9.46 -16.76
C ASN A 160 10.65 -10.44 -17.65
N PRO A 161 10.74 -10.32 -18.97
CA PRO A 161 10.01 -11.18 -19.90
C PRO A 161 10.41 -12.66 -19.68
N GLY A 162 9.42 -13.55 -19.78
CA GLY A 162 9.59 -14.98 -19.51
C GLY A 162 9.27 -15.41 -18.07
N HIS A 163 9.02 -14.47 -17.15
CA HIS A 163 8.70 -14.73 -15.76
C HIS A 163 7.24 -14.40 -15.39
N ASN A 164 6.32 -14.50 -16.35
CA ASN A 164 4.90 -14.18 -16.17
C ASN A 164 4.17 -15.10 -15.15
N GLY A 165 4.80 -16.19 -14.71
CA GLY A 165 4.27 -17.10 -13.70
C GLY A 165 4.57 -16.66 -12.25
N LEU A 166 5.41 -15.66 -12.04
CA LEU A 166 5.70 -15.11 -10.72
C LEU A 166 4.60 -14.12 -10.35
N ILE A 167 3.79 -14.48 -9.34
CA ILE A 167 2.58 -13.74 -9.00
C ILE A 167 2.75 -13.05 -7.64
N TYR A 168 3.34 -13.74 -6.66
CA TYR A 168 3.47 -13.25 -5.30
C TYR A 168 4.76 -12.45 -5.09
N LEU A 169 4.77 -11.59 -4.09
CA LEU A 169 5.98 -10.84 -3.72
C LEU A 169 7.16 -11.78 -3.48
N ASP A 170 6.94 -12.87 -2.73
CA ASP A 170 7.99 -13.86 -2.42
C ASP A 170 8.59 -14.50 -3.68
N ASP A 171 7.78 -14.73 -4.72
CA ASP A 171 8.30 -15.27 -5.98
C ASP A 171 9.35 -14.34 -6.58
N TRP A 172 9.05 -13.03 -6.60
CA TRP A 172 9.95 -12.01 -7.12
C TRP A 172 11.17 -11.79 -6.25
N LEU A 173 10.99 -11.80 -4.92
CA LEU A 173 12.11 -11.70 -3.98
C LEU A 173 13.08 -12.88 -4.18
N ASN A 174 12.57 -14.11 -4.21
CA ASN A 174 13.37 -15.31 -4.46
C ASN A 174 14.07 -15.25 -5.82
N HIS A 175 13.37 -14.79 -6.88
CA HIS A 175 13.95 -14.64 -8.22
C HIS A 175 15.17 -13.72 -8.24
N PHE A 176 15.15 -12.64 -7.45
CA PHE A 176 16.26 -11.69 -7.35
C PHE A 176 17.23 -11.96 -6.21
N GLY A 177 17.03 -13.04 -5.43
CA GLY A 177 17.86 -13.36 -4.26
C GLY A 177 17.74 -12.33 -3.15
N LEU A 178 16.58 -11.68 -3.02
CA LEU A 178 16.25 -10.78 -1.93
C LEU A 178 15.65 -11.59 -0.77
N ASP A 179 15.94 -11.19 0.45
CA ASP A 179 15.41 -11.80 1.67
C ASP A 179 14.33 -10.91 2.30
N ASN A 180 13.30 -11.54 2.87
CA ASN A 180 12.32 -10.88 3.72
C ASN A 180 12.09 -11.73 4.98
N SER A 181 12.98 -11.59 5.92
CA SER A 181 12.92 -12.30 7.20
C SER A 181 11.76 -11.86 8.11
N THR A 182 11.08 -10.76 7.76
CA THR A 182 9.98 -10.16 8.54
C THR A 182 8.66 -10.15 7.75
N ARG A 183 8.38 -11.26 7.03
CA ARG A 183 7.11 -11.41 6.28
C ARG A 183 5.89 -11.19 7.17
N HIS A 184 4.86 -10.61 6.57
CA HIS A 184 3.62 -10.23 7.25
C HIS A 184 3.83 -9.18 8.36
N ASN A 185 4.81 -8.33 8.16
CA ASN A 185 4.99 -7.08 8.88
C ASN A 185 5.01 -5.94 7.85
N ALA A 186 4.09 -5.00 7.95
CA ALA A 186 3.91 -3.95 6.94
C ALA A 186 5.22 -3.20 6.61
N LEU A 187 6.10 -2.93 7.59
CA LEU A 187 7.39 -2.29 7.31
C LEU A 187 8.36 -3.23 6.62
N GLY A 188 8.40 -4.52 7.03
CA GLY A 188 9.24 -5.53 6.39
C GLY A 188 8.86 -5.74 4.93
N ASP A 189 7.56 -5.88 4.65
CA ASP A 189 7.04 -6.07 3.30
C ASP A 189 7.23 -4.81 2.43
N ALA A 190 7.05 -3.60 3.00
CA ALA A 190 7.35 -2.35 2.31
C ALA A 190 8.85 -2.20 1.98
N LEU A 191 9.75 -2.63 2.87
CA LEU A 191 11.20 -2.59 2.64
C LEU A 191 11.62 -3.56 1.53
N ALA A 192 11.20 -4.82 1.61
CA ALA A 192 11.48 -5.83 0.58
C ALA A 192 10.91 -5.40 -0.79
N THR A 193 9.71 -4.84 -0.80
CA THR A 193 9.09 -4.27 -2.00
C THR A 193 9.87 -3.07 -2.54
N ALA A 194 10.46 -2.24 -1.67
CA ALA A 194 11.30 -1.12 -2.07
C ALA A 194 12.63 -1.60 -2.69
N GLU A 195 13.23 -2.66 -2.16
CA GLU A 195 14.44 -3.28 -2.76
C GLU A 195 14.13 -3.84 -4.14
N LEU A 196 13.01 -4.55 -4.30
CA LEU A 196 12.53 -5.00 -5.61
C LEU A 196 12.34 -3.81 -6.56
N LEU A 197 11.69 -2.73 -6.11
CA LEU A 197 11.46 -1.53 -6.93
C LEU A 197 12.78 -0.88 -7.39
N LEU A 198 13.83 -0.89 -6.58
CA LEU A 198 15.15 -0.39 -6.96
C LEU A 198 15.74 -1.18 -8.13
N ILE A 199 15.58 -2.51 -8.14
CA ILE A 199 16.01 -3.36 -9.26
C ILE A 199 15.19 -3.02 -10.51
N LEU A 200 13.86 -2.98 -10.37
CA LEU A 200 12.95 -2.65 -11.49
C LEU A 200 13.21 -1.24 -12.04
N LYS A 201 13.55 -0.27 -11.19
CA LYS A 201 13.95 1.08 -11.60
C LYS A 201 15.17 1.03 -12.53
N GLN A 202 16.20 0.27 -12.18
CA GLN A 202 17.39 0.13 -13.02
C GLN A 202 17.08 -0.60 -14.34
N GLN A 203 16.23 -1.61 -14.30
CA GLN A 203 15.80 -2.32 -15.52
C GLN A 203 14.99 -1.40 -16.43
N ALA A 204 14.08 -0.58 -15.88
CA ALA A 204 13.31 0.39 -16.65
C ALA A 204 14.22 1.40 -17.37
N LEU A 205 15.21 1.96 -16.66
CA LEU A 205 16.18 2.89 -17.23
C LEU A 205 17.01 2.23 -18.34
N ARG A 206 17.47 0.97 -18.15
CA ARG A 206 18.21 0.21 -19.17
C ARG A 206 17.36 -0.13 -20.39
N ALA A 207 16.05 -0.32 -20.20
CA ALA A 207 15.09 -0.54 -21.28
C ALA A 207 14.70 0.75 -22.02
N GLY A 208 15.25 1.92 -21.61
CA GLY A 208 15.05 3.20 -22.29
C GLY A 208 13.80 3.97 -21.83
N TYR A 209 13.16 3.56 -20.74
CA TYR A 209 12.05 4.34 -20.17
C TYR A 209 12.59 5.55 -19.41
N HIS A 210 11.96 6.71 -19.61
CA HIS A 210 12.36 7.96 -18.98
C HIS A 210 11.44 8.38 -17.84
N SER A 211 10.20 7.87 -17.80
CA SER A 211 9.20 8.19 -16.78
C SER A 211 8.42 6.97 -16.32
N TRP A 212 7.91 6.99 -15.09
CA TRP A 212 7.04 5.93 -14.59
C TRP A 212 5.72 5.84 -15.37
N ALA A 213 5.26 6.94 -15.96
CA ALA A 213 4.08 6.93 -16.83
C ALA A 213 4.30 6.07 -18.09
N GLU A 214 5.50 6.10 -18.67
CA GLU A 214 5.85 5.26 -19.83
C GLU A 214 5.89 3.78 -19.42
N VAL A 215 6.55 3.46 -18.30
CA VAL A 215 6.62 2.07 -17.79
C VAL A 215 5.21 1.55 -17.50
N LEU A 216 4.37 2.33 -16.81
CA LEU A 216 2.99 1.94 -16.49
C LEU A 216 2.17 1.68 -17.74
N LEU A 217 2.26 2.57 -18.75
CA LEU A 217 1.55 2.38 -20.02
C LEU A 217 1.99 1.11 -20.74
N ALA A 218 3.30 0.84 -20.77
CA ALA A 218 3.85 -0.37 -21.37
C ALA A 218 3.40 -1.62 -20.61
N ALA A 219 3.40 -1.60 -19.28
CA ALA A 219 2.96 -2.70 -18.43
C ALA A 219 1.48 -3.04 -18.61
N GLN A 220 0.62 -2.03 -18.71
CA GLN A 220 -0.80 -2.23 -19.00
C GLN A 220 -1.04 -2.86 -20.38
N ARG A 221 -0.26 -2.46 -21.39
CA ARG A 221 -0.32 -3.09 -22.71
C ARG A 221 0.17 -4.54 -22.68
N HIS A 222 1.26 -4.80 -22.00
CA HIS A 222 1.81 -6.15 -21.81
C HIS A 222 0.79 -7.08 -21.15
N GLN A 223 0.16 -6.65 -20.07
CA GLN A 223 -0.87 -7.40 -19.36
C GLN A 223 -2.08 -7.73 -20.27
N LYS A 224 -2.56 -6.76 -21.04
CA LYS A 224 -3.70 -6.97 -21.98
C LYS A 224 -3.36 -8.01 -23.05
N LEU A 225 -2.16 -7.96 -23.61
CA LEU A 225 -1.71 -8.93 -24.62
C LEU A 225 -1.62 -10.35 -24.03
N GLY A 226 -1.07 -10.49 -22.82
CA GLY A 226 -1.02 -11.78 -22.12
C GLY A 226 -2.41 -12.38 -21.85
N GLN A 227 -3.37 -11.55 -21.44
CA GLN A 227 -4.75 -11.99 -21.23
C GLN A 227 -5.42 -12.46 -22.52
N GLN A 228 -5.20 -11.77 -23.64
CA GLN A 228 -5.75 -12.17 -24.95
C GLN A 228 -5.17 -13.49 -25.43
N GLN A 229 -3.86 -13.73 -25.26
CA GLN A 229 -3.21 -14.99 -25.62
C GLN A 229 -3.74 -16.17 -24.80
N ASN A 230 -3.91 -15.98 -23.49
CA ASN A 230 -4.47 -17.01 -22.61
C ASN A 230 -5.94 -17.32 -22.96
N THR A 231 -6.72 -16.33 -23.30
CA THR A 231 -8.13 -16.53 -23.72
C THR A 231 -8.22 -17.29 -25.06
N ALA A 232 -7.32 -16.99 -26.00
CA ALA A 232 -7.26 -17.68 -27.28
C ALA A 232 -6.85 -19.16 -27.12
N LEU A 233 -5.94 -19.47 -26.20
CA LEU A 233 -5.51 -20.85 -25.90
C LEU A 233 -6.60 -21.70 -25.24
N LEU A 234 -7.55 -21.09 -24.54
CA LEU A 234 -8.67 -21.78 -23.88
C LEU A 234 -9.85 -22.05 -24.83
N MET A 235 -9.81 -21.54 -26.06
CA MET A 235 -10.86 -21.72 -27.05
C MET A 235 -10.58 -22.86 -28.06
N PHE A 236 -9.45 -23.55 -27.89
CA PHE A 236 -9.04 -24.74 -28.65
C PHE A 236 -8.85 -25.93 -27.71
#